data_b3952580b8b97ebbeb1237e1102e4866
#
_entry.id   b3952580b8b97ebbeb1237e1102e4866
#
_cell.length_a   1.000
_cell.length_b   1.000
_cell.length_c   1.000
_cell.angle_alpha   90.00
_cell.angle_beta   90.00
_cell.angle_gamma   90.00
#
_symmetry.space_group_name_H-M   'P 1'
#
loop_
_entity.id
_entity.type
_entity.pdbx_description
1 polymer ?
#
loop_
_entity_poly.entity_id
_entity_poly.type
_entity_poly.pdbx_seq_one_letter_code
_entity_poly.pdbx_strand_id
1 'polypeptide(L)'
;KCDRSRGCVYYIENKNDINGGITRKWLLNAMSVHSMLDQAQDMSENILYEDIPLGTQYLTSIVDAIRTRTQLKVTYHNFARNQIYDFILSPYCLKAFKQRWYVAGCPSTHPTETRVYALDRIQRIELTNNEFVYPKKFNAHAFFAPYYGVFQNADPKTIVIEANEKSTPFLRLLPLHASQKEIRQHLNY
;
A
#
# COMPACT_ATOMS: atom_id res chain seq x y z
N LYS A 1 15.89 17.89 0.71
CA LYS A 1 17.20 18.13 1.34
C LYS A 1 16.98 18.57 2.78
N CYS A 2 17.73 18.00 3.73
CA CYS A 2 17.62 18.36 5.15
C CYS A 2 18.73 19.34 5.52
N ASP A 3 18.40 20.47 6.13
CA ASP A 3 19.37 21.40 6.71
C ASP A 3 19.41 21.19 8.23
N ARG A 4 20.49 20.58 8.70
CA ARG A 4 20.72 20.29 10.12
C ARG A 4 21.17 21.51 10.93
N SER A 5 21.64 22.57 10.28
CA SER A 5 22.12 23.79 10.95
C SER A 5 20.97 24.63 11.53
N ARG A 6 19.73 24.41 11.05
CA ARG A 6 18.51 25.12 11.47
C ARG A 6 17.46 24.22 12.11
N GLY A 7 17.89 23.20 12.86
CA GLY A 7 16.96 22.32 13.56
C GLY A 7 16.20 21.35 12.65
N CYS A 8 16.91 20.73 11.70
CA CYS A 8 16.32 19.74 10.77
C CYS A 8 15.17 20.27 9.90
N VAL A 9 15.35 21.42 9.30
CA VAL A 9 14.38 21.97 8.34
C VAL A 9 14.54 21.25 7.00
N TYR A 10 13.44 20.72 6.47
CA TYR A 10 13.39 20.04 5.17
C TYR A 10 13.00 21.02 4.06
N TYR A 11 13.82 21.11 3.03
CA TYR A 11 13.51 21.89 1.83
C TYR A 11 13.09 20.98 0.70
N ILE A 12 12.05 21.39 0.00
CA ILE A 12 11.57 20.73 -1.21
C ILE A 12 12.23 21.46 -2.39
N GLU A 13 13.15 20.77 -3.08
CA GLU A 13 13.92 21.36 -4.18
C GLU A 13 13.09 21.51 -5.47
N ASN A 14 12.05 20.70 -5.66
CA ASN A 14 11.21 20.75 -6.85
C ASN A 14 9.73 20.85 -6.50
N LYS A 15 9.10 22.00 -6.78
CA LYS A 15 7.67 22.23 -6.53
C LYS A 15 6.75 21.32 -7.35
N ASN A 16 7.23 20.78 -8.48
CA ASN A 16 6.46 19.88 -9.34
C ASN A 16 6.29 18.48 -8.74
N ASP A 17 7.19 18.06 -7.86
CA ASP A 17 7.08 16.76 -7.17
C ASP A 17 5.94 16.73 -6.13
N ILE A 18 5.42 17.91 -5.75
CA ILE A 18 4.36 18.08 -4.74
C ILE A 18 2.99 18.26 -5.36
N ASN A 19 2.91 18.58 -6.64
CA ASN A 19 1.64 18.89 -7.31
C ASN A 19 0.79 17.65 -7.67
N GLY A 20 1.29 16.42 -7.48
CA GLY A 20 0.49 15.21 -7.53
C GLY A 20 -0.38 15.06 -6.28
N GLY A 21 -1.69 15.33 -6.39
CA GLY A 21 -2.61 15.45 -5.25
C GLY A 21 -2.61 14.28 -4.25
N ILE A 22 -2.29 13.05 -4.67
CA ILE A 22 -2.23 11.86 -3.82
C ILE A 22 -0.89 11.79 -3.07
N THR A 23 0.23 12.04 -3.73
CA THR A 23 1.58 12.03 -3.15
C THR A 23 1.72 13.12 -2.09
N ARG A 24 1.13 14.30 -2.32
CA ARG A 24 1.11 15.39 -1.35
C ARG A 24 0.34 15.05 -0.10
N LYS A 25 -0.86 14.48 -0.23
CA LYS A 25 -1.67 14.04 0.94
C LYS A 25 -0.95 12.97 1.74
N TRP A 26 -0.32 12.01 1.07
CA TRP A 26 0.44 10.95 1.73
C TRP A 26 1.66 11.49 2.47
N LEU A 27 2.46 12.36 1.84
CA LEU A 27 3.60 13.03 2.46
C LEU A 27 3.18 13.89 3.66
N LEU A 28 2.12 14.68 3.53
CA LEU A 28 1.62 15.50 4.62
C LEU A 28 1.11 14.65 5.79
N ASN A 29 0.41 13.56 5.52
CA ASN A 29 -0.04 12.63 6.56
C ASN A 29 1.14 11.92 7.23
N ALA A 30 2.10 11.44 6.46
CA ALA A 30 3.28 10.78 6.99
C ALA A 30 4.15 11.73 7.84
N MET A 31 4.33 12.98 7.39
CA MET A 31 5.08 14.00 8.13
C MET A 31 4.33 14.48 9.38
N SER A 32 3.01 14.63 9.31
CA SER A 32 2.18 15.01 10.46
C SER A 32 2.20 13.95 11.54
N VAL A 33 2.07 12.68 11.16
CA VAL A 33 2.15 11.56 12.10
C VAL A 33 3.55 11.47 12.72
N HIS A 34 4.61 11.58 11.90
CA HIS A 34 5.98 11.53 12.41
C HIS A 34 6.31 12.70 13.37
N SER A 35 5.90 13.92 13.01
CA SER A 35 6.07 15.09 13.87
C SER A 35 5.25 15.01 15.17
N MET A 36 4.05 14.46 15.11
CA MET A 36 3.24 14.19 16.31
C MET A 36 3.89 13.13 17.22
N LEU A 37 4.46 12.08 16.62
CA LEU A 37 5.15 11.01 17.34
C LEU A 37 6.42 11.51 18.03
N ASP A 38 7.22 12.34 17.34
CA ASP A 38 8.43 12.94 17.92
C ASP A 38 8.10 13.86 19.10
N GLN A 39 6.97 14.57 19.03
CA GLN A 39 6.49 15.44 20.13
C GLN A 39 5.78 14.66 21.25
N ALA A 40 5.35 13.44 20.98
CA ALA A 40 4.56 12.62 21.89
C ALA A 40 5.38 11.55 22.63
N GLN A 41 6.72 11.59 22.57
CA GLN A 41 7.56 10.65 23.31
C GLN A 41 7.23 10.61 24.82
N ASP A 42 6.82 11.75 25.39
CA ASP A 42 6.40 11.86 26.79
C ASP A 42 4.94 11.41 27.02
N MET A 43 4.19 11.08 25.94
CA MET A 43 2.77 10.73 25.98
C MET A 43 2.49 9.28 25.55
N SER A 44 3.48 8.41 25.60
CA SER A 44 3.35 7.01 25.18
C SER A 44 2.27 6.23 25.93
N GLU A 45 1.96 6.63 27.16
CA GLU A 45 0.86 6.04 27.94
C GLU A 45 -0.53 6.54 27.50
N ASN A 46 -0.60 7.69 26.83
CA ASN A 46 -1.84 8.32 26.42
C ASN A 46 -2.19 8.09 24.94
N ILE A 47 -1.23 7.64 24.14
CA ILE A 47 -1.40 7.40 22.71
C ILE A 47 -1.08 5.94 22.44
N LEU A 48 -2.13 5.16 22.21
CA LEU A 48 -2.01 3.73 21.92
C LEU A 48 -1.96 3.52 20.41
N TYR A 49 -0.91 2.84 19.94
CA TYR A 49 -0.78 2.40 18.55
C TYR A 49 -0.99 0.90 18.47
N GLU A 50 -1.64 0.49 17.41
CA GLU A 50 -1.70 -0.92 17.07
C GLU A 50 -0.34 -1.33 16.47
N ASP A 51 0.36 -2.27 17.12
CA ASP A 51 1.64 -2.79 16.62
C ASP A 51 1.37 -3.78 15.48
N ILE A 52 1.35 -3.24 14.27
CA ILE A 52 1.13 -4.01 13.05
C ILE A 52 2.45 -4.14 12.30
N PRO A 53 2.89 -5.36 11.97
CA PRO A 53 4.08 -5.54 11.13
C PRO A 53 3.82 -4.98 9.73
N LEU A 54 4.36 -3.78 9.49
CA LEU A 54 4.08 -3.01 8.27
C LEU A 54 5.00 -3.39 7.10
N GLY A 55 6.14 -4.04 7.37
CA GLY A 55 7.18 -4.30 6.37
C GLY A 55 7.80 -3.03 5.78
N THR A 56 7.71 -1.91 6.52
CA THR A 56 8.14 -0.57 6.06
C THR A 56 9.62 -0.47 5.77
N GLN A 57 10.45 -1.31 6.40
CA GLN A 57 11.89 -1.39 6.14
C GLN A 57 12.25 -1.68 4.68
N TYR A 58 11.33 -2.27 3.91
CA TYR A 58 11.52 -2.60 2.50
C TYR A 58 10.97 -1.55 1.52
N LEU A 59 10.22 -0.55 2.01
CA LEU A 59 9.55 0.44 1.14
C LEU A 59 10.54 1.20 0.26
N THR A 60 11.65 1.70 0.84
CA THR A 60 12.65 2.47 0.10
C THR A 60 13.25 1.64 -1.03
N SER A 61 13.69 0.42 -0.75
CA SER A 61 14.27 -0.47 -1.75
C SER A 61 13.29 -0.80 -2.88
N ILE A 62 12.01 -1.01 -2.55
CA ILE A 62 10.98 -1.31 -3.56
C ILE A 62 10.65 -0.06 -4.39
N VAL A 63 10.55 1.13 -3.78
CA VAL A 63 10.32 2.39 -4.49
C VAL A 63 11.46 2.67 -5.45
N ASP A 64 12.70 2.48 -5.02
CA ASP A 64 13.88 2.66 -5.86
C ASP A 64 13.87 1.67 -7.03
N ALA A 65 13.57 0.40 -6.78
CA ALA A 65 13.47 -0.62 -7.82
C ALA A 65 12.38 -0.32 -8.87
N ILE A 66 11.22 0.19 -8.44
CA ILE A 66 10.16 0.64 -9.36
C ILE A 66 10.64 1.81 -10.21
N ARG A 67 11.30 2.81 -9.58
CA ARG A 67 11.78 4.02 -10.24
C ARG A 67 12.87 3.72 -11.26
N THR A 68 13.84 2.87 -10.90
CA THR A 68 14.97 2.49 -11.75
C THR A 68 14.65 1.32 -12.69
N ARG A 69 13.45 0.71 -12.55
CA ARG A 69 13.05 -0.50 -13.29
C ARG A 69 13.99 -1.68 -13.08
N THR A 70 14.50 -1.81 -11.87
CA THR A 70 15.42 -2.88 -11.48
C THR A 70 14.67 -4.02 -10.81
N GLN A 71 15.04 -5.26 -11.13
CA GLN A 71 14.49 -6.44 -10.50
C GLN A 71 14.99 -6.60 -9.05
N LEU A 72 14.16 -7.20 -8.22
CA LEU A 72 14.46 -7.52 -6.83
C LEU A 72 14.59 -9.04 -6.65
N LYS A 73 15.61 -9.49 -5.94
CA LYS A 73 15.63 -10.83 -5.37
C LYS A 73 14.92 -10.77 -4.03
N VAL A 74 13.88 -11.58 -3.87
CA VAL A 74 12.99 -11.56 -2.71
C VAL A 74 12.99 -12.92 -2.05
N THR A 75 13.26 -12.97 -0.74
CA THR A 75 13.00 -14.13 0.12
C THR A 75 11.67 -13.93 0.82
N TYR A 76 10.71 -14.81 0.59
CA TYR A 76 9.31 -14.65 1.01
C TYR A 76 8.78 -15.84 1.79
N HIS A 77 8.09 -15.58 2.89
CA HIS A 77 7.41 -16.59 3.68
C HIS A 77 5.95 -16.75 3.26
N ASN A 78 5.63 -17.86 2.62
CA ASN A 78 4.27 -18.23 2.27
C ASN A 78 3.60 -18.93 3.46
N PHE A 79 2.76 -18.22 4.19
CA PHE A 79 2.08 -18.75 5.37
C PHE A 79 1.11 -19.91 5.06
N ALA A 80 0.45 -19.87 3.90
CA ALA A 80 -0.50 -20.93 3.53
C ALA A 80 0.18 -22.31 3.32
N ARG A 81 1.43 -22.31 2.87
CA ARG A 81 2.23 -23.51 2.64
C ARG A 81 3.30 -23.71 3.70
N ASN A 82 3.45 -22.77 4.63
CA ASN A 82 4.54 -22.68 5.60
C ASN A 82 5.93 -22.90 4.95
N GLN A 83 6.17 -22.21 3.84
CA GLN A 83 7.40 -22.35 3.05
C GLN A 83 8.05 -20.99 2.84
N ILE A 84 9.38 -20.99 2.98
CA ILE A 84 10.22 -19.85 2.62
C ILE A 84 10.84 -20.19 1.25
N TYR A 85 10.76 -19.25 0.32
CA TYR A 85 11.31 -19.42 -1.03
C TYR A 85 11.83 -18.10 -1.60
N ASP A 86 12.80 -18.23 -2.48
CA ASP A 86 13.40 -17.12 -3.21
C ASP A 86 12.81 -17.02 -4.63
N PHE A 87 12.64 -15.77 -5.09
CA PHE A 87 12.26 -15.50 -6.47
C PHE A 87 12.74 -14.11 -6.90
N ILE A 88 12.79 -13.88 -8.19
CA ILE A 88 13.04 -12.55 -8.76
C ILE A 88 11.71 -11.88 -9.02
N LEU A 89 11.55 -10.63 -8.56
CA LEU A 89 10.37 -9.82 -8.73
C LEU A 89 10.68 -8.60 -9.59
N SER A 90 9.88 -8.38 -10.63
CA SER A 90 9.80 -7.09 -11.34
C SER A 90 8.68 -6.27 -10.70
N PRO A 91 8.97 -5.32 -9.79
CA PRO A 91 7.94 -4.60 -9.03
C PRO A 91 7.28 -3.53 -9.89
N TYR A 92 5.94 -3.44 -9.85
CA TYR A 92 5.16 -2.49 -10.62
C TYR A 92 4.55 -1.38 -9.79
N CYS A 93 3.99 -1.69 -8.63
CA CYS A 93 3.42 -0.68 -7.74
C CYS A 93 3.36 -1.17 -6.28
N LEU A 94 3.22 -0.20 -5.38
CA LEU A 94 2.93 -0.41 -3.96
C LEU A 94 1.47 -0.06 -3.66
N LYS A 95 0.84 -0.80 -2.76
CA LYS A 95 -0.50 -0.51 -2.25
C LYS A 95 -0.53 -0.64 -0.74
N ALA A 96 -1.02 0.40 -0.06
CA ALA A 96 -1.40 0.32 1.34
C ALA A 96 -2.87 -0.13 1.44
N PHE A 97 -3.14 -1.11 2.30
CA PHE A 97 -4.49 -1.57 2.60
C PHE A 97 -4.56 -2.10 4.04
N LYS A 98 -5.50 -1.59 4.84
CA LYS A 98 -5.68 -1.94 6.25
C LYS A 98 -4.35 -1.93 7.02
N GLN A 99 -3.68 -0.79 6.99
CA GLN A 99 -2.40 -0.51 7.66
C GLN A 99 -1.22 -1.41 7.25
N ARG A 100 -1.35 -2.23 6.21
CA ARG A 100 -0.27 -3.09 5.69
C ARG A 100 0.12 -2.67 4.28
N TRP A 101 1.39 -2.88 3.94
CA TRP A 101 1.93 -2.61 2.63
C TRP A 101 2.03 -3.88 1.78
N TYR A 102 1.78 -3.69 0.50
CA TYR A 102 1.82 -4.74 -0.51
C TYR A 102 2.56 -4.24 -1.76
N VAL A 103 3.34 -5.11 -2.37
CA VAL A 103 3.93 -4.87 -3.69
C VAL A 103 3.25 -5.75 -4.73
N ALA A 104 2.79 -5.15 -5.82
CA ALA A 104 2.36 -5.88 -7.00
C ALA A 104 3.47 -5.88 -8.04
N GLY A 105 3.69 -7.02 -8.66
CA GLY A 105 4.74 -7.18 -9.67
C GLY A 105 4.69 -8.55 -10.33
N CYS A 106 5.58 -8.76 -11.31
CA CYS A 106 5.71 -10.02 -12.03
C CYS A 106 6.84 -10.84 -11.42
N PRO A 107 6.57 -12.00 -10.80
CA PRO A 107 7.59 -12.88 -10.27
C PRO A 107 8.16 -13.78 -11.39
N SER A 108 9.45 -14.14 -11.30
CA SER A 108 10.10 -15.05 -12.22
C SER A 108 9.46 -16.44 -12.28
N THR A 109 8.82 -16.85 -11.19
CA THR A 109 8.09 -18.13 -11.10
C THR A 109 6.79 -18.15 -11.92
N HIS A 110 6.24 -16.98 -12.26
CA HIS A 110 5.02 -16.82 -13.06
C HIS A 110 5.16 -15.58 -13.96
N PRO A 111 5.92 -15.69 -15.06
CA PRO A 111 6.37 -14.53 -15.84
C PRO A 111 5.26 -13.83 -16.65
N THR A 112 4.06 -14.39 -16.69
CA THR A 112 2.89 -13.82 -17.38
C THR A 112 1.86 -13.23 -16.43
N GLU A 113 2.05 -13.37 -15.12
CA GLU A 113 1.06 -12.96 -14.11
C GLU A 113 1.58 -11.84 -13.22
N THR A 114 0.75 -10.85 -12.97
CA THR A 114 1.01 -9.90 -11.89
C THR A 114 0.48 -10.47 -10.58
N ARG A 115 1.34 -10.60 -9.58
CA ARG A 115 0.99 -11.10 -8.25
C ARG A 115 1.23 -10.05 -7.18
N VAL A 116 0.55 -10.21 -6.05
CA VAL A 116 0.61 -9.29 -4.90
C VAL A 116 1.26 -9.99 -3.72
N TYR A 117 2.25 -9.32 -3.14
CA TYR A 117 3.03 -9.81 -2.02
C TYR A 117 2.93 -8.83 -0.85
N ALA A 118 2.63 -9.33 0.35
CA ALA A 118 2.60 -8.53 1.57
C ALA A 118 4.03 -8.28 2.06
N LEU A 119 4.38 -7.04 2.37
CA LEU A 119 5.75 -6.67 2.74
C LEU A 119 6.17 -7.27 4.08
N ASP A 120 5.25 -7.43 5.02
CA ASP A 120 5.50 -8.04 6.32
C ASP A 120 5.87 -9.53 6.27
N ARG A 121 5.67 -10.19 5.11
CA ARG A 121 6.08 -11.57 4.87
C ARG A 121 7.40 -11.70 4.12
N ILE A 122 7.97 -10.58 3.71
CA ILE A 122 9.30 -10.53 3.10
C ILE A 122 10.34 -10.63 4.21
N GLN A 123 11.26 -11.57 4.06
CA GLN A 123 12.37 -11.75 5.00
C GLN A 123 13.64 -11.03 4.53
N ARG A 124 13.83 -10.96 3.20
CA ARG A 124 14.99 -10.31 2.59
C ARG A 124 14.65 -9.76 1.22
N ILE A 125 15.21 -8.59 0.91
CA ILE A 125 15.22 -7.99 -0.42
C ILE A 125 16.65 -7.62 -0.78
N GLU A 126 17.03 -7.93 -2.02
CA GLU A 126 18.28 -7.47 -2.63
C GLU A 126 17.96 -6.86 -4.01
N LEU A 127 18.52 -5.69 -4.28
CA LEU A 127 18.52 -5.12 -5.63
C LEU A 127 19.40 -6.00 -6.53
N THR A 128 18.90 -6.35 -7.68
CA THR A 128 19.70 -7.03 -8.71
C THR A 128 20.30 -6.00 -9.67
N ASN A 129 21.21 -6.45 -10.53
CA ASN A 129 21.72 -5.60 -11.62
C ASN A 129 20.86 -5.73 -12.91
N ASN A 130 19.75 -6.46 -12.85
CA ASN A 130 18.91 -6.72 -14.00
C ASN A 130 17.77 -5.70 -14.06
N GLU A 131 17.59 -5.11 -15.23
CA GLU A 131 16.44 -4.27 -15.50
C GLU A 131 15.26 -5.09 -16.01
N PHE A 132 14.06 -4.55 -15.87
CA PHE A 132 12.85 -5.13 -16.46
C PHE A 132 12.09 -4.11 -17.31
N VAL A 133 11.34 -4.59 -18.27
CA VAL A 133 10.47 -3.75 -19.09
C VAL A 133 9.14 -3.57 -18.36
N TYR A 134 8.83 -2.33 -17.99
CA TYR A 134 7.55 -2.01 -17.37
C TYR A 134 6.40 -2.18 -18.37
N PRO A 135 5.35 -2.96 -18.06
CA PRO A 135 4.29 -3.23 -19.03
C PRO A 135 3.52 -1.95 -19.39
N LYS A 136 3.52 -1.57 -20.67
CA LYS A 136 2.86 -0.34 -21.15
C LYS A 136 1.36 -0.26 -20.82
N LYS A 137 0.69 -1.40 -20.68
CA LYS A 137 -0.75 -1.50 -20.38
C LYS A 137 -1.06 -1.65 -18.90
N PHE A 138 -0.04 -1.77 -18.01
CA PHE A 138 -0.32 -1.91 -16.58
C PHE A 138 -0.76 -0.59 -15.99
N ASN A 139 -1.91 -0.62 -15.35
CA ASN A 139 -2.46 0.50 -14.57
C ASN A 139 -2.82 0.01 -13.18
N ALA A 140 -2.15 0.52 -12.17
CA ALA A 140 -2.32 0.07 -10.79
C ALA A 140 -3.76 0.28 -10.27
N HIS A 141 -4.41 1.39 -10.63
CA HIS A 141 -5.79 1.65 -10.24
C HIS A 141 -6.74 0.63 -10.88
N ALA A 142 -6.64 0.41 -12.18
CA ALA A 142 -7.46 -0.56 -12.90
C ALA A 142 -7.21 -1.99 -12.41
N PHE A 143 -5.96 -2.32 -12.06
CA PHE A 143 -5.58 -3.64 -11.56
C PHE A 143 -6.25 -3.97 -10.21
N PHE A 144 -6.40 -3.00 -9.32
CA PHE A 144 -7.02 -3.22 -8.01
C PHE A 144 -8.52 -2.85 -7.96
N ALA A 145 -9.03 -2.10 -8.93
CA ALA A 145 -10.40 -1.59 -8.90
C ALA A 145 -11.51 -2.64 -8.73
N PRO A 146 -11.41 -3.86 -9.31
CA PRO A 146 -12.45 -4.88 -9.17
C PRO A 146 -12.47 -5.56 -7.79
N TYR A 147 -11.44 -5.40 -6.96
CA TYR A 147 -11.21 -6.22 -5.79
C TYR A 147 -11.33 -5.44 -4.49
N TYR A 148 -11.94 -6.07 -3.48
CA TYR A 148 -11.90 -5.56 -2.13
C TYR A 148 -10.51 -5.80 -1.54
N GLY A 149 -9.70 -4.73 -1.50
CA GLY A 149 -8.35 -4.78 -0.97
C GLY A 149 -7.31 -5.25 -1.98
N VAL A 150 -6.64 -6.36 -1.69
CA VAL A 150 -5.46 -6.84 -2.42
C VAL A 150 -5.58 -8.28 -2.91
N PHE A 151 -6.66 -8.97 -2.53
CA PHE A 151 -6.88 -10.39 -2.89
C PHE A 151 -7.58 -10.49 -4.25
N GLN A 152 -7.03 -11.33 -5.13
CA GLN A 152 -7.45 -11.50 -6.51
C GLN A 152 -7.74 -12.98 -6.83
N ASN A 153 -8.21 -13.74 -5.83
CA ASN A 153 -8.35 -15.20 -5.94
C ASN A 153 -9.59 -15.67 -6.69
N ALA A 154 -10.50 -14.76 -7.08
CA ALA A 154 -11.74 -15.11 -7.76
C ALA A 154 -12.22 -13.93 -8.62
N ASP A 155 -13.11 -14.24 -9.56
CA ASP A 155 -13.79 -13.21 -10.35
C ASP A 155 -14.63 -12.31 -9.46
N PRO A 156 -14.68 -10.99 -9.75
CA PRO A 156 -15.49 -10.04 -9.02
C PRO A 156 -16.98 -10.42 -9.07
N LYS A 157 -17.66 -10.36 -7.91
CA LYS A 157 -19.10 -10.65 -7.79
C LYS A 157 -19.82 -9.44 -7.25
N THR A 158 -21.07 -9.25 -7.72
CA THR A 158 -21.96 -8.28 -7.11
C THR A 158 -22.47 -8.83 -5.78
N ILE A 159 -22.29 -8.05 -4.71
CA ILE A 159 -22.77 -8.36 -3.37
C ILE A 159 -23.83 -7.33 -3.00
N VAL A 160 -25.00 -7.78 -2.55
CA VAL A 160 -26.03 -6.92 -2.00
C VAL A 160 -26.00 -7.06 -0.47
N ILE A 161 -25.90 -5.93 0.22
CA ILE A 161 -25.83 -5.86 1.67
C ILE A 161 -27.04 -5.07 2.15
N GLU A 162 -27.77 -5.62 3.11
CA GLU A 162 -28.81 -4.91 3.86
C GLU A 162 -28.20 -4.35 5.14
N ALA A 163 -28.40 -3.07 5.37
CA ALA A 163 -27.93 -2.37 6.56
C ALA A 163 -29.11 -1.80 7.34
N ASN A 164 -29.08 -1.95 8.65
CA ASN A 164 -30.06 -1.32 9.54
C ASN A 164 -29.80 0.20 9.67
N GLU A 165 -30.75 0.91 10.29
CA GLU A 165 -30.68 2.35 10.48
C GLU A 165 -29.40 2.80 11.20
N LYS A 166 -28.91 2.03 12.18
CA LYS A 166 -27.71 2.35 12.95
C LYS A 166 -26.43 2.20 12.12
N SER A 167 -26.38 1.22 11.22
CA SER A 167 -25.18 0.91 10.41
C SER A 167 -25.11 1.72 9.11
N THR A 168 -26.25 2.17 8.60
CA THR A 168 -26.34 2.91 7.34
C THR A 168 -25.47 4.17 7.29
N PRO A 169 -25.48 5.05 8.32
CA PRO A 169 -24.62 6.24 8.29
C PRO A 169 -23.11 5.92 8.21
N PHE A 170 -22.66 4.84 8.85
CA PHE A 170 -21.26 4.42 8.78
C PHE A 170 -20.88 3.94 7.39
N LEU A 171 -21.74 3.17 6.72
CA LEU A 171 -21.49 2.70 5.35
C LEU A 171 -21.54 3.82 4.31
N ARG A 172 -22.31 4.88 4.55
CA ARG A 172 -22.33 6.09 3.72
C ARG A 172 -21.07 6.92 3.91
N LEU A 173 -20.62 7.09 5.16
CA LEU A 173 -19.42 7.86 5.50
C LEU A 173 -18.14 7.15 5.05
N LEU A 174 -18.07 5.83 5.24
CA LEU A 174 -16.92 5.00 4.91
C LEU A 174 -17.36 3.83 4.03
N PRO A 175 -17.50 4.03 2.71
CA PRO A 175 -17.88 2.99 1.78
C PRO A 175 -16.94 1.78 1.83
N LEU A 176 -17.49 0.58 1.82
CA LEU A 176 -16.70 -0.66 1.81
C LEU A 176 -15.85 -0.79 0.54
N HIS A 177 -16.37 -0.31 -0.59
CA HIS A 177 -15.69 -0.34 -1.87
C HIS A 177 -16.10 0.86 -2.73
N ALA A 178 -15.22 1.30 -3.65
CA ALA A 178 -15.50 2.43 -4.54
C ALA A 178 -16.72 2.21 -5.46
N SER A 179 -17.12 0.97 -5.72
CA SER A 179 -18.30 0.62 -6.51
C SER A 179 -19.60 0.57 -5.69
N GLN A 180 -19.56 0.86 -4.38
CA GLN A 180 -20.74 0.83 -3.53
C GLN A 180 -21.80 1.79 -4.03
N LYS A 181 -23.04 1.30 -4.18
CA LYS A 181 -24.19 2.10 -4.54
C LYS A 181 -25.35 1.73 -3.64
N GLU A 182 -26.06 2.72 -3.15
CA GLU A 182 -27.31 2.54 -2.43
C GLU A 182 -28.43 2.25 -3.43
N ILE A 183 -29.15 1.13 -3.23
CA ILE A 183 -30.16 0.65 -4.17
C ILE A 183 -31.57 1.02 -3.69
N ARG A 184 -31.84 0.89 -2.38
CA ARG A 184 -33.14 1.18 -1.75
C ARG A 184 -32.93 1.82 -0.38
N GLN A 185 -33.82 2.74 -0.02
CA GLN A 185 -34.04 3.16 1.36
C GLN A 185 -35.36 2.55 1.82
N HIS A 186 -35.35 1.73 2.85
CA HIS A 186 -36.58 1.37 3.54
C HIS A 186 -36.89 2.54 4.48
N LEU A 187 -37.89 3.34 4.10
CA LEU A 187 -38.53 4.28 5.04
C LEU A 187 -39.39 3.42 5.98
N ASN A 188 -38.92 3.21 7.21
CA ASN A 188 -39.81 2.68 8.25
C ASN A 188 -40.79 3.77 8.58
N TYR A 189 -42.06 3.52 8.27
CA TYR A 189 -43.21 4.28 8.76
C TYR A 189 -43.51 3.86 10.19
#